data_9be941ead9d027c1f17dcdedda36af36
#
_entry.id   9be941ead9d027c1f17dcdedda36af36
#
_cell.length_a   1.000
_cell.length_b   1.000
_cell.length_c   1.000
_cell.angle_alpha   90.00
_cell.angle_beta   90.00
_cell.angle_gamma   90.00
#
_symmetry.space_group_name_H-M   'P 1'
#
loop_
_entity.id
_entity.type
_entity.pdbx_description
1 polymer ?
#
loop_
_entity_poly.entity_id
_entity_poly.type
_entity_poly.pdbx_seq_one_letter_code
_entity_poly.pdbx_strand_id
1 'polypeptide(L)'
;MSSQIEGVATYDPGVALEFFKSAGKSAAIAEGEKIFAENERAIPLVRKNKMYLLLKGEVGLLAGHKTIGRVRPGEIFGEMALISDAPRSASAVAKTDCRVIALDDEEFRKALGKKPEFAVMMMSVMIHRLRETIGQLKRQEALSQDEELKESAAFDPKVLADLVDGLADDPPIFFQQGASIVSEGQKGLRMYAVVEGSVRISIGARTVERLGPGGAFGEAALVDLAATRIANATAQTDCTLQAISRKAFLALVKVSPQFGQTMLASLAGRLRFLTARLQ
;
A
#
# COMPACT_ATOMS: atom_id res chain seq x y z
N MET A 1 -4.30 5.46 31.33
CA MET A 1 -4.14 6.84 30.85
C MET A 1 -3.62 6.76 29.42
N SER A 2 -4.54 6.89 28.46
CA SER A 2 -4.25 6.77 27.03
C SER A 2 -3.56 8.03 26.55
N SER A 3 -2.29 7.94 26.21
CA SER A 3 -1.63 8.98 25.41
C SER A 3 -2.10 8.82 23.97
N GLN A 4 -3.06 9.63 23.58
CA GLN A 4 -3.36 9.86 22.18
C GLN A 4 -2.14 10.56 21.57
N ILE A 5 -1.40 9.82 20.75
CA ILE A 5 -0.37 10.40 19.90
C ILE A 5 -1.10 10.95 18.68
N GLU A 6 -1.39 12.25 18.70
CA GLU A 6 -1.69 13.03 17.50
C GLU A 6 -0.41 13.12 16.68
N GLY A 7 -0.45 12.59 15.46
CA GLY A 7 0.59 12.82 14.45
C GLY A 7 1.38 11.59 14.06
N VAL A 8 1.38 11.30 12.76
CA VAL A 8 2.15 10.31 12.01
C VAL A 8 2.01 8.88 12.56
N ALA A 9 1.21 8.06 11.92
CA ALA A 9 1.15 6.63 12.22
C ALA A 9 2.50 6.02 11.84
N THR A 10 3.40 5.99 12.82
CA THR A 10 4.70 5.32 12.74
C THR A 10 4.49 3.81 12.76
N TYR A 11 5.41 3.09 12.14
CA TYR A 11 5.47 1.64 12.30
C TYR A 11 5.48 1.25 13.78
N ASP A 12 4.56 0.38 14.18
CA ASP A 12 4.45 -0.14 15.55
C ASP A 12 4.85 -1.61 15.58
N PRO A 13 6.03 -1.95 16.14
CA PRO A 13 6.48 -3.34 16.26
C PRO A 13 5.53 -4.23 17.08
N GLY A 14 4.78 -3.66 18.02
CA GLY A 14 3.80 -4.39 18.81
C GLY A 14 2.61 -4.82 17.98
N VAL A 15 2.03 -3.92 17.18
CA VAL A 15 0.97 -4.22 16.22
C VAL A 15 1.44 -5.27 15.22
N ALA A 16 2.67 -5.13 14.68
CA ALA A 16 3.26 -6.10 13.78
C ALA A 16 3.39 -7.48 14.44
N LEU A 17 3.92 -7.56 15.65
CA LEU A 17 4.10 -8.82 16.38
C LEU A 17 2.78 -9.53 16.63
N GLU A 18 1.75 -8.82 17.09
CA GLU A 18 0.41 -9.36 17.32
C GLU A 18 -0.23 -9.87 16.03
N PHE A 19 -0.06 -9.13 14.93
CA PHE A 19 -0.53 -9.54 13.61
C PHE A 19 0.13 -10.85 13.16
N PHE A 20 1.46 -10.90 13.16
CA PHE A 20 2.19 -12.09 12.72
C PHE A 20 1.93 -13.31 13.61
N LYS A 21 1.82 -13.14 14.92
CA LYS A 21 1.46 -14.23 15.85
C LYS A 21 0.05 -14.79 15.61
N SER A 22 -0.86 -13.97 15.08
CA SER A 22 -2.27 -14.37 14.92
C SER A 22 -2.50 -15.50 13.92
N ALA A 23 -1.61 -15.67 12.92
CA ALA A 23 -1.74 -16.67 11.86
C ALA A 23 -0.39 -17.19 11.32
N GLY A 24 0.75 -16.55 11.63
CA GLY A 24 2.05 -16.90 11.09
C GLY A 24 2.73 -18.09 11.76
N LYS A 25 3.74 -18.62 11.08
CA LYS A 25 4.55 -19.74 11.54
C LYS A 25 5.98 -19.29 11.84
N SER A 26 6.49 -19.69 13.02
CA SER A 26 7.88 -19.45 13.38
C SER A 26 8.82 -20.32 12.57
N ALA A 27 9.96 -19.75 12.15
CA ALA A 27 11.04 -20.46 11.47
C ALA A 27 12.40 -19.99 11.97
N ALA A 28 13.39 -20.87 11.98
CA ALA A 28 14.79 -20.55 12.13
C ALA A 28 15.44 -20.53 10.75
N ILE A 29 16.38 -19.61 10.53
CA ILE A 29 17.12 -19.43 9.29
C ILE A 29 18.59 -19.29 9.67
N ALA A 30 19.44 -20.15 9.09
CA ALA A 30 20.87 -20.15 9.41
C ALA A 30 21.59 -18.94 8.79
N GLU A 31 22.69 -18.53 9.41
CA GLU A 31 23.57 -17.53 8.84
C GLU A 31 24.02 -17.90 7.42
N GLY A 32 24.02 -16.93 6.51
CA GLY A 32 24.35 -17.10 5.10
C GLY A 32 23.19 -17.63 4.23
N GLU A 33 22.11 -18.12 4.81
CA GLU A 33 20.97 -18.64 4.04
C GLU A 33 20.25 -17.52 3.28
N LYS A 34 19.96 -17.77 1.98
CA LYS A 34 19.16 -16.91 1.15
C LYS A 34 17.68 -17.21 1.37
N ILE A 35 16.95 -16.26 1.94
CA ILE A 35 15.53 -16.39 2.27
C ILE A 35 14.66 -16.31 1.00
N PHE A 36 15.00 -15.39 0.10
CA PHE A 36 14.45 -15.27 -1.25
C PHE A 36 15.42 -14.47 -2.14
N ALA A 37 15.28 -14.63 -3.45
CA ALA A 37 16.10 -13.94 -4.44
C ALA A 37 15.34 -12.76 -5.07
N GLU A 38 16.09 -11.73 -5.50
CA GLU A 38 15.57 -10.64 -6.33
C GLU A 38 14.95 -11.22 -7.63
N ASN A 39 13.88 -10.59 -8.11
CA ASN A 39 13.07 -11.03 -9.26
C ASN A 39 12.38 -12.39 -9.10
N GLU A 40 12.51 -13.02 -7.93
CA GLU A 40 11.79 -14.25 -7.63
C GLU A 40 10.28 -14.00 -7.60
N ARG A 41 9.51 -14.90 -8.26
CA ARG A 41 8.04 -14.85 -8.30
C ARG A 41 7.44 -16.05 -7.56
N ALA A 42 6.23 -15.87 -7.06
CA ALA A 42 5.40 -16.99 -6.66
C ALA A 42 5.14 -17.91 -7.89
N ILE A 43 5.13 -19.21 -7.63
CA ILE A 43 4.74 -20.23 -8.62
C ILE A 43 3.49 -20.91 -8.05
N PRO A 44 2.32 -20.78 -8.70
CA PRO A 44 1.10 -21.39 -8.21
C PRO A 44 1.31 -22.85 -7.80
N LEU A 45 0.78 -23.25 -6.65
CA LEU A 45 0.88 -24.60 -6.05
C LEU A 45 2.29 -25.07 -5.65
N VAL A 46 3.36 -24.38 -6.07
CA VAL A 46 4.75 -24.79 -5.79
C VAL A 46 5.40 -23.90 -4.76
N ARG A 47 5.32 -22.57 -4.96
CA ARG A 47 5.98 -21.60 -4.10
C ARG A 47 5.12 -20.37 -3.92
N LYS A 48 4.65 -20.13 -2.70
CA LYS A 48 3.88 -18.95 -2.31
C LYS A 48 4.82 -17.80 -1.96
N ASN A 49 4.42 -16.57 -2.27
CA ASN A 49 5.04 -15.39 -1.68
C ASN A 49 4.84 -15.42 -0.16
N LYS A 50 5.87 -15.01 0.57
CA LYS A 50 5.81 -14.86 2.03
C LYS A 50 6.31 -13.48 2.43
N MET A 51 5.77 -12.95 3.50
CA MET A 51 6.34 -11.84 4.26
C MET A 51 6.81 -12.34 5.62
N TYR A 52 7.74 -11.62 6.20
CA TYR A 52 8.44 -12.04 7.40
C TYR A 52 8.52 -10.92 8.42
N LEU A 53 8.38 -11.26 9.69
CA LEU A 53 8.76 -10.42 10.83
C LEU A 53 10.03 -11.00 11.45
N LEU A 54 11.11 -10.22 11.52
CA LEU A 54 12.34 -10.65 12.16
C LEU A 54 12.21 -10.53 13.69
N LEU A 55 12.42 -11.63 14.43
CA LEU A 55 12.39 -11.66 15.88
C LEU A 55 13.78 -11.59 16.49
N LYS A 56 14.79 -12.19 15.82
CA LYS A 56 16.18 -12.24 16.26
C LYS A 56 17.11 -12.32 15.05
N GLY A 57 18.30 -11.76 15.17
CA GLY A 57 19.33 -11.77 14.12
C GLY A 57 19.32 -10.50 13.26
N GLU A 58 19.95 -10.56 12.11
CA GLU A 58 20.03 -9.51 11.10
C GLU A 58 19.84 -10.10 9.70
N VAL A 59 19.06 -9.45 8.85
CA VAL A 59 18.88 -9.80 7.43
C VAL A 59 19.38 -8.67 6.55
N GLY A 60 20.24 -8.97 5.58
CA GLY A 60 20.67 -8.03 4.55
C GLY A 60 19.74 -8.05 3.34
N LEU A 61 19.37 -6.88 2.84
CA LEU A 61 18.63 -6.71 1.58
C LEU A 61 19.61 -6.27 0.49
N LEU A 62 19.61 -6.98 -0.66
CA LEU A 62 20.51 -6.75 -1.77
C LEU A 62 19.74 -6.55 -3.07
N ALA A 63 20.11 -5.53 -3.84
CA ALA A 63 19.73 -5.36 -5.24
C ALA A 63 20.98 -5.64 -6.09
N GLY A 64 20.91 -6.69 -6.92
CA GLY A 64 22.11 -7.26 -7.54
C GLY A 64 23.14 -7.66 -6.48
N HIS A 65 24.32 -7.03 -6.56
CA HIS A 65 25.42 -7.25 -5.60
C HIS A 65 25.52 -6.16 -4.52
N LYS A 66 24.71 -5.11 -4.59
CA LYS A 66 24.75 -3.97 -3.67
C LYS A 66 23.81 -4.18 -2.49
N THR A 67 24.31 -4.03 -1.27
CA THR A 67 23.45 -3.96 -0.08
C THR A 67 22.68 -2.64 -0.09
N ILE A 68 21.35 -2.74 -0.11
CA ILE A 68 20.42 -1.61 -0.13
C ILE A 68 19.76 -1.36 1.23
N GLY A 69 19.86 -2.31 2.15
CA GLY A 69 19.26 -2.17 3.47
C GLY A 69 19.61 -3.33 4.40
N ARG A 70 19.25 -3.13 5.67
CA ARG A 70 19.33 -4.15 6.71
C ARG A 70 18.02 -4.19 7.47
N VAL A 71 17.58 -5.38 7.81
CA VAL A 71 16.38 -5.64 8.62
C VAL A 71 16.84 -6.02 10.03
N ARG A 72 16.24 -5.41 11.02
CA ARG A 72 16.53 -5.60 12.45
C ARG A 72 15.35 -6.28 13.15
N PRO A 73 15.54 -6.84 14.34
CA PRO A 73 14.46 -7.39 15.14
C PRO A 73 13.29 -6.40 15.31
N GLY A 74 12.08 -6.89 15.10
CA GLY A 74 10.85 -6.09 15.10
C GLY A 74 10.48 -5.52 13.75
N GLU A 75 11.29 -5.64 12.69
CA GLU A 75 11.00 -5.12 11.36
C GLU A 75 10.45 -6.20 10.42
N ILE A 76 9.62 -5.77 9.47
CA ILE A 76 9.00 -6.60 8.43
C ILE A 76 9.81 -6.51 7.14
N PHE A 77 9.89 -7.62 6.40
CA PHE A 77 10.49 -7.66 5.07
C PHE A 77 9.79 -8.66 4.15
N GLY A 78 9.96 -8.46 2.84
CA GLY A 78 9.31 -9.28 1.82
C GLY A 78 7.82 -8.99 1.62
N GLU A 79 7.28 -7.96 2.27
CA GLU A 79 5.89 -7.54 2.26
C GLU A 79 5.43 -7.10 0.86
N MET A 80 6.31 -6.39 0.12
CA MET A 80 5.95 -5.79 -1.17
C MET A 80 5.53 -6.83 -2.20
N ALA A 81 6.25 -7.95 -2.28
CA ALA A 81 5.95 -9.01 -3.24
C ALA A 81 4.66 -9.77 -2.89
N LEU A 82 4.36 -9.92 -1.59
CA LEU A 82 3.13 -10.57 -1.14
C LEU A 82 1.92 -9.66 -1.37
N ILE A 83 2.03 -8.38 -0.98
CA ILE A 83 0.91 -7.43 -1.03
C ILE A 83 0.56 -7.07 -2.49
N SER A 84 1.54 -6.88 -3.38
CA SER A 84 1.30 -6.47 -4.77
C SER A 84 1.29 -7.61 -5.78
N ASP A 85 1.39 -8.87 -5.32
CA ASP A 85 1.55 -10.06 -6.15
C ASP A 85 2.60 -9.89 -7.28
N ALA A 86 3.74 -9.34 -6.90
CA ALA A 86 4.79 -8.94 -7.82
C ALA A 86 6.11 -9.67 -7.50
N PRO A 87 7.10 -9.64 -8.41
CA PRO A 87 8.43 -10.18 -8.13
C PRO A 87 9.07 -9.51 -6.93
N ARG A 88 9.98 -10.23 -6.25
CA ARG A 88 10.81 -9.67 -5.19
C ARG A 88 11.62 -8.48 -5.70
N SER A 89 11.59 -7.37 -4.97
CA SER A 89 12.33 -6.16 -5.32
C SER A 89 13.81 -6.21 -4.92
N ALA A 90 14.20 -7.20 -4.11
CA ALA A 90 15.56 -7.41 -3.62
C ALA A 90 15.74 -8.87 -3.20
N SER A 91 16.97 -9.32 -3.06
CA SER A 91 17.31 -10.56 -2.36
C SER A 91 17.36 -10.31 -0.86
N ALA A 92 16.97 -11.30 -0.04
CA ALA A 92 17.13 -11.28 1.42
C ALA A 92 18.04 -12.42 1.86
N VAL A 93 19.09 -12.08 2.61
CA VAL A 93 20.10 -13.04 3.10
C VAL A 93 20.31 -12.85 4.61
N ALA A 94 20.24 -13.93 5.37
CA ALA A 94 20.53 -13.92 6.80
C ALA A 94 22.00 -13.57 7.05
N LYS A 95 22.28 -12.54 7.82
CA LYS A 95 23.64 -12.11 8.17
C LYS A 95 24.13 -12.71 9.48
N THR A 96 23.24 -13.25 10.24
CA THR A 96 23.46 -14.03 11.47
C THR A 96 22.38 -15.10 11.52
N ASP A 97 22.45 -16.03 12.48
CA ASP A 97 21.32 -16.91 12.77
C ASP A 97 20.08 -16.09 13.12
N CYS A 98 19.00 -16.31 12.36
CA CYS A 98 17.76 -15.56 12.47
C CYS A 98 16.62 -16.41 13.01
N ARG A 99 15.69 -15.75 13.71
CA ARG A 99 14.35 -16.29 14.01
C ARG A 99 13.32 -15.34 13.44
N VAL A 100 12.37 -15.88 12.69
CA VAL A 100 11.32 -15.11 12.02
C VAL A 100 9.94 -15.71 12.31
N ILE A 101 8.89 -14.89 12.10
CA ILE A 101 7.53 -15.39 11.84
C ILE A 101 7.23 -15.10 10.37
N ALA A 102 6.81 -16.11 9.64
CA ALA A 102 6.46 -16.00 8.22
C ALA A 102 4.94 -16.12 8.02
N LEU A 103 4.40 -15.37 7.06
CA LEU A 103 3.03 -15.42 6.60
C LEU A 103 3.01 -15.60 5.08
N ASP A 104 2.25 -16.55 4.56
CA ASP A 104 1.88 -16.61 3.15
C ASP A 104 0.60 -15.78 2.89
N ASP A 105 0.13 -15.73 1.63
CA ASP A 105 -1.04 -14.94 1.23
C ASP A 105 -2.34 -15.37 1.97
N GLU A 106 -2.55 -16.66 2.19
CA GLU A 106 -3.73 -17.17 2.92
C GLU A 106 -3.66 -16.79 4.41
N GLU A 107 -2.49 -16.99 5.01
CA GLU A 107 -2.22 -16.64 6.40
C GLU A 107 -2.30 -15.12 6.62
N PHE A 108 -1.84 -14.32 5.64
CA PHE A 108 -1.96 -12.86 5.65
C PHE A 108 -3.43 -12.40 5.65
N ARG A 109 -4.27 -12.94 4.73
CA ARG A 109 -5.71 -12.63 4.72
C ARG A 109 -6.39 -13.01 6.02
N LYS A 110 -6.06 -14.18 6.56
CA LYS A 110 -6.58 -14.65 7.84
C LYS A 110 -6.16 -13.74 9.00
N ALA A 111 -4.91 -13.27 8.99
CA ALA A 111 -4.41 -12.33 9.98
C ALA A 111 -5.10 -10.96 9.88
N LEU A 112 -5.36 -10.44 8.68
CA LEU A 112 -6.10 -9.19 8.48
C LEU A 112 -7.51 -9.26 9.07
N GLY A 113 -8.19 -10.40 8.95
CA GLY A 113 -9.50 -10.60 9.57
C GLY A 113 -9.48 -10.58 11.10
N LYS A 114 -8.35 -10.91 11.72
CA LYS A 114 -8.20 -10.91 13.18
C LYS A 114 -7.63 -9.59 13.74
N LYS A 115 -6.78 -8.93 12.97
CA LYS A 115 -5.99 -7.76 13.36
C LYS A 115 -6.01 -6.70 12.24
N PRO A 116 -7.19 -6.10 11.94
CA PRO A 116 -7.34 -5.15 10.84
C PRO A 116 -6.53 -3.86 11.03
N GLU A 117 -6.17 -3.49 12.27
CA GLU A 117 -5.31 -2.34 12.59
C GLU A 117 -3.95 -2.41 11.90
N PHE A 118 -3.45 -3.62 11.62
CA PHE A 118 -2.23 -3.81 10.86
C PHE A 118 -2.32 -3.23 9.44
N ALA A 119 -3.48 -3.37 8.77
CA ALA A 119 -3.66 -2.79 7.44
C ALA A 119 -3.51 -1.26 7.47
N VAL A 120 -4.10 -0.58 8.45
CA VAL A 120 -4.01 0.87 8.61
C VAL A 120 -2.55 1.30 8.88
N MET A 121 -1.85 0.58 9.76
CA MET A 121 -0.44 0.82 10.05
C MET A 121 0.42 0.67 8.80
N MET A 122 0.24 -0.42 8.03
CA MET A 122 1.01 -0.65 6.80
C MET A 122 0.70 0.37 5.71
N MET A 123 -0.56 0.77 5.55
CA MET A 123 -0.94 1.86 4.65
C MET A 123 -0.21 3.15 5.02
N SER A 124 -0.14 3.48 6.32
CA SER A 124 0.58 4.67 6.79
C SER A 124 2.06 4.62 6.45
N VAL A 125 2.73 3.49 6.68
CA VAL A 125 4.14 3.28 6.30
C VAL A 125 4.32 3.45 4.79
N MET A 126 3.45 2.85 3.97
CA MET A 126 3.52 2.95 2.51
C MET A 126 3.26 4.37 2.02
N ILE A 127 2.31 5.09 2.59
CA ILE A 127 2.00 6.48 2.26
C ILE A 127 3.18 7.39 2.59
N HIS A 128 3.83 7.17 3.74
CA HIS A 128 5.02 7.93 4.11
C HIS A 128 6.15 7.71 3.08
N ARG A 129 6.46 6.47 2.74
CA ARG A 129 7.44 6.12 1.69
C ARG A 129 7.07 6.72 0.34
N LEU A 130 5.78 6.71 -0.02
CA LEU A 130 5.28 7.29 -1.26
C LEU A 130 5.53 8.80 -1.32
N ARG A 131 5.29 9.53 -0.21
CA ARG A 131 5.60 10.96 -0.10
C ARG A 131 7.09 11.25 -0.25
N GLU A 132 7.95 10.47 0.40
CA GLU A 132 9.40 10.59 0.29
C GLU A 132 9.87 10.36 -1.15
N THR A 133 9.37 9.28 -1.79
CA THR A 133 9.67 8.95 -3.19
C THR A 133 9.25 10.07 -4.13
N ILE A 134 8.04 10.60 -4.00
CA ILE A 134 7.56 11.74 -4.80
C ILE A 134 8.43 12.97 -4.58
N GLY A 135 8.79 13.25 -3.32
CA GLY A 135 9.70 14.35 -2.98
C GLY A 135 11.08 14.22 -3.64
N GLN A 136 11.62 13.02 -3.72
CA GLN A 136 12.88 12.74 -4.40
C GLN A 136 12.75 12.90 -5.91
N LEU A 137 11.71 12.33 -6.53
CA LEU A 137 11.43 12.45 -7.96
C LEU A 137 11.26 13.91 -8.41
N LYS A 138 10.59 14.74 -7.60
CA LYS A 138 10.46 16.17 -7.85
C LYS A 138 11.81 16.89 -7.83
N ARG A 139 12.68 16.58 -6.84
CA ARG A 139 14.02 17.20 -6.74
C ARG A 139 14.94 16.79 -7.89
N GLN A 140 14.80 15.58 -8.40
CA GLN A 140 15.62 15.03 -9.47
C GLN A 140 15.05 15.31 -10.87
N GLU A 141 13.87 15.94 -10.96
CA GLU A 141 13.11 16.11 -12.21
C GLU A 141 12.88 14.81 -12.99
N ALA A 142 12.88 13.68 -12.26
CA ALA A 142 12.86 12.34 -12.82
C ALA A 142 11.44 11.84 -13.22
N LEU A 143 10.40 12.67 -13.09
CA LEU A 143 9.07 12.36 -13.60
C LEU A 143 9.04 12.59 -15.11
N SER A 144 9.09 11.54 -15.93
CA SER A 144 8.95 11.63 -17.38
C SER A 144 7.51 11.88 -17.82
N GLN A 145 7.30 12.42 -19.03
CA GLN A 145 5.95 12.70 -19.55
C GLN A 145 5.28 11.45 -20.14
N ASP A 146 6.04 10.41 -20.46
CA ASP A 146 5.60 9.32 -21.33
C ASP A 146 5.26 8.01 -20.60
N GLU A 147 5.42 7.96 -19.27
CA GLU A 147 5.16 6.76 -18.49
C GLU A 147 4.10 7.00 -17.43
N GLU A 148 2.95 6.42 -17.62
CA GLU A 148 1.83 6.41 -16.67
C GLU A 148 1.70 5.01 -16.06
N LEU A 149 1.30 4.94 -14.78
CA LEU A 149 0.88 3.68 -14.20
C LEU A 149 -0.38 3.23 -14.97
N LYS A 150 -0.29 2.06 -15.61
CA LYS A 150 -1.45 1.49 -16.29
C LYS A 150 -2.57 1.27 -15.28
N GLU A 151 -3.76 1.59 -15.72
CA GLU A 151 -5.01 1.48 -14.98
C GLU A 151 -5.08 0.18 -14.18
N SER A 152 -4.98 0.27 -12.86
CA SER A 152 -5.27 -0.84 -11.97
C SER A 152 -6.55 -0.50 -11.22
N ALA A 153 -7.65 -1.18 -11.55
CA ALA A 153 -8.84 -1.12 -10.72
C ALA A 153 -8.49 -1.72 -9.35
N ALA A 154 -8.62 -0.92 -8.29
CA ALA A 154 -8.47 -1.40 -6.93
C ALA A 154 -9.63 -2.34 -6.57
N PHE A 155 -10.83 -2.01 -7.00
CA PHE A 155 -12.05 -2.78 -6.73
C PHE A 155 -12.54 -3.46 -8.01
N ASP A 156 -12.83 -4.76 -7.93
CA ASP A 156 -13.59 -5.42 -8.97
C ASP A 156 -15.04 -4.89 -9.01
N PRO A 157 -15.80 -5.10 -10.11
CA PRO A 157 -17.13 -4.52 -10.28
C PRO A 157 -18.12 -4.91 -9.16
N LYS A 158 -18.03 -6.12 -8.62
CA LYS A 158 -18.90 -6.57 -7.54
C LYS A 158 -18.57 -5.89 -6.23
N VAL A 159 -17.29 -5.83 -5.87
CA VAL A 159 -16.83 -5.14 -4.65
C VAL A 159 -17.16 -3.65 -4.73
N LEU A 160 -17.05 -3.03 -5.92
CA LEU A 160 -17.44 -1.64 -6.13
C LEU A 160 -18.94 -1.43 -5.91
N ALA A 161 -19.80 -2.31 -6.46
CA ALA A 161 -21.24 -2.24 -6.26
C ALA A 161 -21.61 -2.40 -4.78
N ASP A 162 -21.07 -3.43 -4.11
CA ASP A 162 -21.29 -3.66 -2.67
C ASP A 162 -20.82 -2.45 -1.83
N LEU A 163 -19.74 -1.77 -2.24
CA LEU A 163 -19.25 -0.56 -1.59
C LEU A 163 -20.24 0.61 -1.74
N VAL A 164 -20.76 0.84 -2.94
CA VAL A 164 -21.74 1.91 -3.22
C VAL A 164 -23.03 1.66 -2.45
N ASP A 165 -23.54 0.44 -2.48
CA ASP A 165 -24.77 0.05 -1.76
C ASP A 165 -24.59 0.17 -0.24
N GLY A 166 -23.43 -0.21 0.29
CA GLY A 166 -23.11 -0.10 1.70
C GLY A 166 -22.92 1.35 2.20
N LEU A 167 -22.81 2.31 1.29
CA LEU A 167 -22.67 3.75 1.58
C LEU A 167 -23.86 4.56 1.06
N ALA A 168 -25.05 3.98 1.03
CA ALA A 168 -26.26 4.60 0.50
C ALA A 168 -26.63 5.97 1.12
N ASP A 169 -26.19 6.23 2.38
CA ASP A 169 -26.35 7.54 3.05
C ASP A 169 -25.44 8.63 2.47
N ASP A 170 -24.37 8.27 1.77
CA ASP A 170 -23.42 9.15 1.08
C ASP A 170 -23.48 8.86 -0.44
N PRO A 171 -24.45 9.36 -1.20
CA PRO A 171 -24.62 9.00 -2.62
C PRO A 171 -23.40 9.41 -3.46
N PRO A 172 -23.15 8.71 -4.60
CA PRO A 172 -22.07 9.07 -5.52
C PRO A 172 -22.20 10.52 -6.03
N ILE A 173 -21.05 11.17 -6.23
CA ILE A 173 -20.95 12.57 -6.65
C ILE A 173 -20.54 12.62 -8.12
N PHE A 174 -21.26 13.42 -8.91
CA PHE A 174 -20.94 13.68 -10.31
C PHE A 174 -19.93 14.84 -10.47
N PHE A 175 -18.98 14.65 -11.38
CA PHE A 175 -18.01 15.67 -11.79
C PHE A 175 -17.96 15.77 -13.31
N GLN A 176 -18.10 16.99 -13.85
CA GLN A 176 -17.93 17.23 -15.28
C GLN A 176 -16.47 17.08 -15.70
N GLN A 177 -16.24 16.73 -16.96
CA GLN A 177 -14.92 16.71 -17.58
C GLN A 177 -14.15 18.01 -17.31
N GLY A 178 -12.89 17.89 -16.90
CA GLY A 178 -12.00 18.98 -16.56
C GLY A 178 -12.13 19.50 -15.12
N ALA A 179 -13.13 19.05 -14.34
CA ALA A 179 -13.30 19.46 -12.96
C ALA A 179 -12.13 18.98 -12.08
N SER A 180 -11.61 19.89 -11.23
CA SER A 180 -10.64 19.52 -10.17
C SER A 180 -11.39 18.87 -9.01
N ILE A 181 -11.06 17.60 -8.72
CA ILE A 181 -11.66 16.81 -7.64
C ILE A 181 -10.89 17.00 -6.34
N VAL A 182 -9.56 16.90 -6.42
CA VAL A 182 -8.63 17.19 -5.32
C VAL A 182 -7.40 17.90 -5.86
N SER A 183 -6.81 18.77 -5.05
CA SER A 183 -5.59 19.51 -5.40
C SER A 183 -4.44 19.12 -4.48
N GLU A 184 -3.26 18.94 -5.04
CA GLU A 184 -2.02 18.68 -4.30
C GLU A 184 -1.78 19.76 -3.24
N GLY A 185 -1.33 19.39 -2.06
CA GLY A 185 -1.07 20.28 -0.94
C GLY A 185 -2.29 20.67 -0.10
N GLN A 186 -3.51 20.44 -0.57
CA GLN A 186 -4.73 20.71 0.21
C GLN A 186 -4.97 19.63 1.26
N LYS A 187 -5.66 19.99 2.35
CA LYS A 187 -6.18 19.01 3.31
C LYS A 187 -7.33 18.21 2.68
N GLY A 188 -7.45 16.94 3.03
CA GLY A 188 -8.51 16.07 2.53
C GLY A 188 -9.18 15.29 3.66
N LEU A 189 -10.50 15.16 3.59
CA LEU A 189 -11.31 14.44 4.57
C LEU A 189 -11.98 13.17 4.01
N ARG A 190 -11.83 12.94 2.69
CA ARG A 190 -12.45 11.82 1.97
C ARG A 190 -11.47 11.21 0.98
N MET A 191 -11.61 9.93 0.72
CA MET A 191 -11.12 9.28 -0.48
C MET A 191 -12.27 9.06 -1.47
N TYR A 192 -11.95 8.64 -2.67
CA TYR A 192 -12.91 8.43 -3.74
C TYR A 192 -12.65 7.10 -4.44
N ALA A 193 -13.72 6.39 -4.79
CA ALA A 193 -13.70 5.29 -5.73
C ALA A 193 -14.43 5.72 -7.01
N VAL A 194 -13.84 5.42 -8.17
CA VAL A 194 -14.44 5.73 -9.47
C VAL A 194 -15.53 4.72 -9.75
N VAL A 195 -16.78 5.18 -9.89
CA VAL A 195 -17.94 4.35 -10.25
C VAL A 195 -18.09 4.33 -11.77
N GLU A 196 -18.02 5.52 -12.40
CA GLU A 196 -18.09 5.69 -13.85
C GLU A 196 -17.12 6.77 -14.31
N GLY A 197 -16.73 6.70 -15.58
CA GLY A 197 -15.83 7.67 -16.20
C GLY A 197 -14.35 7.42 -15.86
N SER A 198 -13.52 8.46 -15.96
CA SER A 198 -12.08 8.37 -15.82
C SER A 198 -11.51 9.59 -15.08
N VAL A 199 -10.55 9.36 -14.19
CA VAL A 199 -9.86 10.38 -13.39
C VAL A 199 -8.36 10.33 -13.69
N ARG A 200 -7.77 11.49 -13.94
CA ARG A 200 -6.33 11.67 -14.14
C ARG A 200 -5.69 12.09 -12.82
N ILE A 201 -4.67 11.35 -12.39
CA ILE A 201 -3.82 11.67 -11.24
C ILE A 201 -2.54 12.32 -11.73
N SER A 202 -2.18 13.49 -11.20
CA SER A 202 -0.96 14.20 -11.57
C SER A 202 -0.18 14.72 -10.36
N ILE A 203 1.15 14.75 -10.49
CA ILE A 203 2.08 15.36 -9.54
C ILE A 203 2.64 16.60 -10.22
N GLY A 204 2.31 17.78 -9.69
CA GLY A 204 2.49 19.02 -10.44
C GLY A 204 1.71 18.98 -11.75
N ALA A 205 2.39 19.24 -12.89
CA ALA A 205 1.78 19.17 -14.23
C ALA A 205 1.85 17.77 -14.89
N ARG A 206 2.52 16.79 -14.28
CA ARG A 206 2.79 15.49 -14.90
C ARG A 206 1.77 14.45 -14.50
N THR A 207 1.13 13.81 -15.47
CA THR A 207 0.24 12.67 -15.24
C THR A 207 1.07 11.46 -14.81
N VAL A 208 0.66 10.82 -13.72
CA VAL A 208 1.32 9.62 -13.19
C VAL A 208 0.43 8.40 -13.21
N GLU A 209 -0.89 8.58 -13.23
CA GLU A 209 -1.86 7.48 -13.22
C GLU A 209 -3.18 7.94 -13.84
N ARG A 210 -3.89 7.00 -14.49
CA ARG A 210 -5.29 7.16 -14.90
C ARG A 210 -6.12 6.10 -14.20
N LEU A 211 -7.27 6.50 -13.68
CA LEU A 211 -8.17 5.64 -12.93
C LEU A 211 -9.52 5.59 -13.64
N GLY A 212 -9.92 4.39 -14.05
CA GLY A 212 -11.27 4.07 -14.52
C GLY A 212 -12.13 3.48 -13.40
N PRO A 213 -13.29 2.89 -13.74
CA PRO A 213 -14.18 2.25 -12.76
C PRO A 213 -13.45 1.24 -11.88
N GLY A 214 -13.67 1.30 -10.56
CA GLY A 214 -12.95 0.54 -9.56
C GLY A 214 -11.64 1.16 -9.10
N GLY A 215 -11.12 2.19 -9.76
CA GLY A 215 -9.96 2.94 -9.31
C GLY A 215 -10.24 3.71 -8.02
N ALA A 216 -9.25 3.84 -7.14
CA ALA A 216 -9.40 4.54 -5.86
C ALA A 216 -8.25 5.53 -5.62
N PHE A 217 -8.54 6.67 -5.00
CA PHE A 217 -7.56 7.70 -4.69
C PHE A 217 -7.94 8.56 -3.48
N GLY A 218 -6.96 9.24 -2.91
CA GLY A 218 -7.17 10.18 -1.79
C GLY A 218 -7.12 9.52 -0.41
N GLU A 219 -6.82 8.23 -0.31
CA GLU A 219 -6.70 7.43 0.91
C GLU A 219 -5.63 7.97 1.87
N ALA A 220 -4.58 8.58 1.33
CA ALA A 220 -3.48 9.13 2.12
C ALA A 220 -3.94 10.15 3.18
N ALA A 221 -4.96 10.95 2.85
CA ALA A 221 -5.52 11.94 3.77
C ALA A 221 -6.42 11.33 4.86
N LEU A 222 -6.84 10.06 4.72
CA LEU A 222 -7.65 9.36 5.72
C LEU A 222 -6.79 8.60 6.73
N VAL A 223 -5.63 8.16 6.32
CA VAL A 223 -4.69 7.40 7.17
C VAL A 223 -3.86 8.36 8.03
N ASP A 224 -3.35 9.44 7.45
CA ASP A 224 -2.58 10.49 8.12
C ASP A 224 -3.34 11.82 8.09
N LEU A 225 -3.98 12.17 9.21
CA LEU A 225 -4.82 13.38 9.34
C LEU A 225 -4.03 14.70 9.26
N ALA A 226 -2.75 14.68 9.59
CA ALA A 226 -1.89 15.85 9.49
C ALA A 226 -1.46 16.10 8.04
N ALA A 227 -1.61 15.09 7.20
CA ALA A 227 -1.09 15.11 5.85
C ALA A 227 -2.00 15.82 4.85
N THR A 228 -1.37 16.45 3.88
CA THR A 228 -2.03 17.05 2.71
C THR A 228 -2.11 16.05 1.56
N ARG A 229 -2.90 16.35 0.54
CA ARG A 229 -2.97 15.60 -0.73
C ARG A 229 -1.60 15.53 -1.39
N ILE A 230 -1.21 14.35 -1.83
CA ILE A 230 0.11 14.10 -2.46
C ILE A 230 0.12 14.31 -3.97
N ALA A 231 -1.07 14.41 -4.58
CA ALA A 231 -1.26 14.58 -6.01
C ALA A 231 -2.56 15.33 -6.30
N ASN A 232 -2.69 15.83 -7.53
CA ASN A 232 -3.95 16.33 -8.06
C ASN A 232 -4.79 15.17 -8.63
N ALA A 233 -6.12 15.30 -8.59
CA ALA A 233 -7.05 14.45 -9.32
C ALA A 233 -8.02 15.32 -10.11
N THR A 234 -8.11 15.07 -11.42
CA THR A 234 -8.94 15.83 -12.35
C THR A 234 -9.84 14.86 -13.13
N ALA A 235 -11.12 15.18 -13.27
CA ALA A 235 -12.04 14.43 -14.11
C ALA A 235 -11.56 14.47 -15.58
N GLN A 236 -11.16 13.34 -16.13
CA GLN A 236 -10.70 13.25 -17.51
C GLN A 236 -11.86 13.15 -18.50
N THR A 237 -12.93 12.51 -18.08
CA THR A 237 -14.26 12.50 -18.69
C THR A 237 -15.29 12.94 -17.66
N ASP A 238 -16.53 13.09 -18.02
CA ASP A 238 -17.61 13.09 -17.03
C ASP A 238 -17.47 11.83 -16.19
N CYS A 239 -17.54 11.96 -14.87
CA CYS A 239 -17.33 10.83 -13.97
C CYS A 239 -18.21 10.89 -12.71
N THR A 240 -18.59 9.71 -12.23
CA THR A 240 -19.33 9.50 -11.00
C THR A 240 -18.40 8.84 -9.97
N LEU A 241 -18.26 9.44 -8.78
CA LEU A 241 -17.34 9.00 -7.74
C LEU A 241 -18.08 8.70 -6.44
N GLN A 242 -17.83 7.55 -5.84
CA GLN A 242 -18.23 7.25 -4.48
C GLN A 242 -17.26 7.90 -3.50
N ALA A 243 -17.73 8.87 -2.73
CA ALA A 243 -16.96 9.48 -1.67
C ALA A 243 -16.99 8.60 -0.40
N ILE A 244 -15.82 8.42 0.24
CA ILE A 244 -15.66 7.58 1.42
C ILE A 244 -15.05 8.43 2.52
N SER A 245 -15.79 8.64 3.61
CA SER A 245 -15.30 9.37 4.80
C SER A 245 -14.28 8.52 5.58
N ARG A 246 -13.46 9.16 6.44
CA ARG A 246 -12.54 8.43 7.31
C ARG A 246 -13.25 7.42 8.21
N LYS A 247 -14.42 7.75 8.74
CA LYS A 247 -15.23 6.85 9.57
C LYS A 247 -15.62 5.60 8.78
N ALA A 248 -16.15 5.77 7.57
CA ALA A 248 -16.52 4.67 6.69
C ALA A 248 -15.31 3.84 6.28
N PHE A 249 -14.19 4.48 5.90
CA PHE A 249 -12.93 3.81 5.58
C PHE A 249 -12.45 2.89 6.70
N LEU A 250 -12.36 3.39 7.92
CA LEU A 250 -11.92 2.59 9.08
C LEU A 250 -12.89 1.46 9.41
N ALA A 251 -14.20 1.69 9.25
CA ALA A 251 -15.21 0.64 9.39
C ALA A 251 -15.03 -0.45 8.34
N LEU A 252 -14.84 -0.09 7.06
CA LEU A 252 -14.59 -1.02 5.96
C LEU A 252 -13.32 -1.85 6.18
N VAL A 253 -12.21 -1.23 6.59
CA VAL A 253 -10.97 -1.96 6.91
C VAL A 253 -11.21 -2.98 8.04
N LYS A 254 -12.03 -2.62 9.04
CA LYS A 254 -12.32 -3.48 10.19
C LYS A 254 -13.20 -4.68 9.84
N VAL A 255 -14.20 -4.50 8.97
CA VAL A 255 -15.18 -5.55 8.66
C VAL A 255 -14.85 -6.35 7.40
N SER A 256 -14.01 -5.81 6.51
CA SER A 256 -13.64 -6.44 5.24
C SER A 256 -12.11 -6.56 5.10
N PRO A 257 -11.54 -7.75 5.41
CA PRO A 257 -10.12 -8.01 5.16
C PRO A 257 -9.72 -7.77 3.71
N GLN A 258 -10.63 -8.05 2.77
CA GLN A 258 -10.42 -7.84 1.34
C GLN A 258 -10.27 -6.36 1.00
N PHE A 259 -11.09 -5.48 1.58
CA PHE A 259 -10.95 -4.04 1.40
C PHE A 259 -9.57 -3.56 1.86
N GLY A 260 -9.14 -3.98 3.06
CA GLY A 260 -7.80 -3.67 3.59
C GLY A 260 -6.68 -4.17 2.67
N GLN A 261 -6.78 -5.41 2.18
CA GLN A 261 -5.80 -6.00 1.24
C GLN A 261 -5.76 -5.23 -0.09
N THR A 262 -6.91 -4.90 -0.66
CA THR A 262 -7.04 -4.13 -1.90
C THR A 262 -6.37 -2.76 -1.79
N MET A 263 -6.62 -2.04 -0.70
CA MET A 263 -6.00 -0.73 -0.46
C MET A 263 -4.47 -0.83 -0.30
N LEU A 264 -3.98 -1.84 0.39
CA LEU A 264 -2.54 -2.12 0.50
C LEU A 264 -1.93 -2.44 -0.87
N ALA A 265 -2.59 -3.28 -1.69
CA ALA A 265 -2.12 -3.65 -3.02
C ALA A 265 -2.02 -2.44 -3.96
N SER A 266 -3.03 -1.56 -3.95
CA SER A 266 -3.03 -0.30 -4.70
C SER A 266 -1.85 0.60 -4.31
N LEU A 267 -1.64 0.83 -3.00
CA LEU A 267 -0.50 1.63 -2.51
C LEU A 267 0.86 0.99 -2.84
N ALA A 268 0.98 -0.32 -2.70
CA ALA A 268 2.20 -1.04 -3.06
C ALA A 268 2.52 -0.93 -4.56
N GLY A 269 1.51 -1.04 -5.43
CA GLY A 269 1.64 -0.84 -6.87
C GLY A 269 2.18 0.56 -7.21
N ARG A 270 1.58 1.60 -6.64
CA ARG A 270 2.02 3.00 -6.81
C ARG A 270 3.45 3.21 -6.32
N LEU A 271 3.77 2.70 -5.13
CA LEU A 271 5.11 2.82 -4.56
C LEU A 271 6.17 2.15 -5.44
N ARG A 272 5.92 0.94 -5.92
CA ARG A 272 6.82 0.23 -6.85
C ARG A 272 7.03 1.00 -8.14
N PHE A 273 5.94 1.48 -8.75
CA PHE A 273 5.97 2.24 -9.99
C PHE A 273 6.82 3.51 -9.88
N LEU A 274 6.65 4.28 -8.80
CA LEU A 274 7.41 5.51 -8.60
C LEU A 274 8.86 5.24 -8.14
N THR A 275 9.09 4.21 -7.33
CA THR A 275 10.46 3.85 -6.88
C THR A 275 11.34 3.38 -8.05
N ALA A 276 10.77 2.68 -9.03
CA ALA A 276 11.50 2.25 -10.23
C ALA A 276 12.08 3.42 -11.05
N ARG A 277 11.58 4.64 -10.86
CA ARG A 277 12.07 5.86 -11.54
C ARG A 277 13.20 6.58 -10.82
N LEU A 278 13.54 6.13 -9.62
CA LEU A 278 14.69 6.64 -8.86
C LEU A 278 15.97 5.85 -9.16
N GLN A 279 15.87 4.74 -9.87
CA GLN A 279 16.99 3.87 -10.27
C GLN A 279 17.51 4.24 -11.64
#